data_203c0fe697d874a48cc7df14c21d5fc9
#
_entry.id   203c0fe697d874a48cc7df14c21d5fc9
#
_cell.length_a   1.000
_cell.length_b   1.000
_cell.length_c   1.000
_cell.angle_alpha   90.00
_cell.angle_beta   90.00
_cell.angle_gamma   90.00
#
_symmetry.space_group_name_H-M   'P 1'
#
loop_
_entity.id
_entity.type
_entity.pdbx_description
1 polymer ?
#
loop_
_entity_poly.entity_id
_entity_poly.type
_entity_poly.pdbx_seq_one_letter_code
_entity_poly.pdbx_strand_id
1 'polypeptide(L)' 'MIELLSADTPNGKKISIMLEEINYDYKLTKINITKDEQFKSEFKKISPFSKIPVIIDHESKISIFESGAILIYLAEKSG' A
#
# COMPACT_ATOMS: atom_id res chain seq x y z
N MET A 1 -12.91 -0.24 -2.22
CA MET A 1 -12.16 0.25 -1.04
C MET A 1 -10.66 0.02 -1.24
N ILE A 2 -9.87 0.96 -0.81
CA ILE A 2 -8.41 0.86 -0.84
C ILE A 2 -7.94 0.26 0.49
N GLU A 3 -7.03 -0.69 0.42
CA GLU A 3 -6.34 -1.19 1.60
C GLU A 3 -4.86 -0.86 1.46
N LEU A 4 -4.30 -0.21 2.48
CA LEU A 4 -2.87 0.10 2.54
C LEU A 4 -2.18 -0.88 3.48
N LEU A 5 -1.25 -1.65 2.95
CA LEU A 5 -0.40 -2.53 3.74
C LEU A 5 0.95 -1.87 3.90
N SER A 6 1.28 -1.49 5.11
CA SER A 6 2.47 -0.66 5.35
C SER A 6 3.03 -0.86 6.75
N ALA A 7 4.17 -0.26 6.97
CA ALA A 7 4.80 -0.14 8.29
C ALA A 7 5.14 1.33 8.52
N ASP A 8 5.67 1.63 9.68
CA ASP A 8 6.06 3.00 10.04
C ASP A 8 7.39 3.36 9.37
N THR A 9 7.32 3.57 8.07
CA THR A 9 8.47 3.93 7.24
C THR A 9 8.18 5.21 6.48
N PRO A 10 9.22 5.95 6.01
CA PRO A 10 8.99 7.16 5.21
C PRO A 10 8.14 6.91 3.96
N ASN A 11 8.36 5.81 3.25
CA ASN A 11 7.59 5.49 2.05
C ASN A 11 6.14 5.15 2.39
N GLY A 12 5.91 4.42 3.48
CA GLY A 12 4.55 4.14 3.94
C GLY A 12 3.81 5.40 4.33
N LYS A 13 4.49 6.33 5.00
CA LYS A 13 3.90 7.61 5.40
C LYS A 13 3.51 8.46 4.19
N LYS A 14 4.30 8.44 3.12
CA LYS A 14 3.96 9.16 1.88
C LYS A 14 2.60 8.74 1.34
N ILE A 15 2.32 7.44 1.36
CA ILE A 15 1.05 6.92 0.84
C ILE A 15 -0.10 7.27 1.78
N SER A 16 0.11 7.16 3.10
CA SER A 16 -0.91 7.59 4.06
C SER A 16 -1.28 9.06 3.86
N ILE A 17 -0.28 9.92 3.71
CA ILE A 17 -0.50 11.34 3.48
C ILE A 17 -1.28 11.57 2.19
N MET A 18 -0.91 10.86 1.11
CA MET A 18 -1.60 10.98 -0.17
C MET A 18 -3.08 10.58 -0.04
N LEU A 19 -3.37 9.47 0.63
CA LEU A 19 -4.75 9.02 0.82
C LEU A 19 -5.57 10.03 1.63
N GLU A 20 -4.97 10.63 2.65
CA GLU A 20 -5.62 11.69 3.43
C GLU A 20 -5.87 12.94 2.57
N GLU A 21 -4.89 13.33 1.76
CA GLU A 21 -4.99 14.54 0.90
C GLU A 21 -6.07 14.41 -0.16
N ILE A 22 -6.22 13.24 -0.77
CA ILE A 22 -7.27 13.01 -1.77
C ILE A 22 -8.61 12.62 -1.14
N ASN A 23 -8.64 12.54 0.18
CA ASN A 23 -9.85 12.27 0.96
C ASN A 23 -10.49 10.92 0.61
N TYR A 24 -9.66 9.90 0.42
CA TYR A 24 -10.12 8.54 0.16
C TYR A 24 -10.25 7.76 1.46
N ASP A 25 -11.34 7.03 1.60
CA ASP A 25 -11.47 6.05 2.66
C ASP A 25 -10.55 4.87 2.38
N TYR A 26 -9.80 4.46 3.39
CA TYR A 26 -8.88 3.33 3.26
C TYR A 26 -8.77 2.58 4.57
N LYS A 27 -8.39 1.31 4.45
CA LYS A 27 -8.08 0.46 5.59
C LYS A 27 -6.56 0.37 5.70
N LEU A 28 -6.03 0.60 6.90
CA LEU A 28 -4.60 0.43 7.15
C LEU A 28 -4.36 -0.94 7.77
N THR A 29 -3.55 -1.74 7.11
CA THR A 29 -3.07 -3.01 7.63
C THR A 29 -1.58 -2.88 7.92
N LYS A 30 -1.21 -2.92 9.18
CA LYS A 30 0.20 -2.78 9.58
C LYS A 30 0.95 -4.09 9.35
N ILE A 31 2.12 -3.97 8.73
CA ILE A 31 3.04 -5.08 8.54
C ILE A 31 4.17 -4.91 9.55
N ASN A 32 4.42 -5.94 10.36
CA ASN A 32 5.47 -5.89 11.36
C ASN A 32 6.79 -6.36 10.74
N ILE A 33 7.60 -5.41 10.28
CA ILE A 33 8.88 -5.73 9.63
C ILE A 33 9.92 -6.29 10.59
N THR A 34 9.77 -6.03 11.89
CA THR A 34 10.70 -6.60 12.89
C THR A 34 10.44 -8.09 13.12
N LYS A 35 9.25 -8.58 12.73
CA LYS A 35 8.89 -9.99 12.79
C LYS A 35 8.88 -10.64 11.40
N ASP A 36 9.48 -10.00 10.41
CA ASP A 36 9.60 -10.49 9.05
C ASP A 36 8.25 -10.81 8.36
N GLU A 37 7.19 -10.10 8.74
CA GLU A 37 5.87 -10.30 8.15
C GLU A 37 5.85 -10.04 6.65
N GLN A 38 6.73 -9.14 6.17
CA GLN A 38 6.86 -8.84 4.75
C GLN A 38 7.37 -10.04 3.93
N PHE A 39 7.93 -11.05 4.58
CA PHE A 39 8.44 -12.25 3.92
C PHE A 39 7.45 -13.42 3.94
N LYS A 40 6.29 -13.24 4.54
CA LYS A 40 5.25 -14.29 4.52
C LYS A 40 4.74 -14.50 3.11
N SER A 41 4.41 -15.74 2.78
CA SER A 41 3.98 -16.12 1.43
C SER A 41 2.74 -15.35 0.96
N GLU A 42 1.84 -15.05 1.85
CA GLU A 42 0.64 -14.27 1.52
C GLU A 42 1.00 -12.86 1.06
N PHE A 43 1.94 -12.22 1.74
CA PHE A 43 2.40 -10.89 1.36
C PHE A 43 3.19 -10.92 0.06
N LYS A 44 4.01 -11.95 -0.16
CA LYS A 44 4.80 -12.08 -1.38
C LYS A 44 3.96 -12.21 -2.63
N LYS A 45 2.73 -12.69 -2.53
CA LYS A 45 1.80 -12.75 -3.67
C LYS A 45 1.44 -11.37 -4.20
N ILE A 46 1.39 -10.36 -3.31
CA ILE A 46 1.01 -9.00 -3.68
C ILE A 46 2.22 -8.08 -3.79
N SER A 47 3.35 -8.48 -3.20
CA SER A 47 4.62 -7.76 -3.32
C SER A 47 5.74 -8.78 -3.49
N PRO A 48 6.04 -9.20 -4.71
CA PRO A 48 7.02 -10.28 -4.97
C PRO A 48 8.40 -10.02 -4.37
N PHE A 49 8.77 -8.75 -4.22
CA PHE A 49 10.06 -8.37 -3.65
C PHE A 49 9.98 -8.08 -2.15
N SER A 50 8.87 -8.43 -1.50
CA SER A 50 8.66 -8.23 -0.06
C SER A 50 8.82 -6.77 0.37
N LYS A 51 8.45 -5.84 -0.51
CA LYS A 51 8.54 -4.40 -0.24
C LYS A 51 7.21 -3.85 0.26
N ILE A 52 7.30 -2.84 1.09
CA ILE A 52 6.18 -2.02 1.55
C ILE A 52 6.46 -0.57 1.14
N PRO A 53 5.46 0.28 0.91
CA PRO A 53 4.02 -0.01 1.04
C PRO A 53 3.44 -0.77 -0.16
N VAL A 54 2.26 -1.35 0.04
CA VAL A 54 1.45 -1.96 -1.02
C VAL A 54 0.03 -1.45 -0.84
N ILE A 55 -0.67 -1.15 -1.92
CA ILE A 55 -2.11 -0.93 -1.85
C ILE A 55 -2.84 -2.04 -2.59
N ILE A 56 -4.03 -2.36 -2.10
CA ILE A 56 -4.97 -3.22 -2.80
C ILE A 56 -6.22 -2.39 -3.06
N ASP A 57 -6.58 -2.26 -4.34
CA ASP A 57 -7.86 -1.65 -4.69
C ASP A 57 -8.86 -2.80 -4.83
N HIS A 58 -9.70 -2.96 -3.82
CA HIS A 58 -10.64 -4.09 -3.77
C HIS A 58 -11.75 -3.99 -4.82
N GLU A 59 -12.04 -2.81 -5.34
CA GLU A 59 -13.03 -2.64 -6.40
C GLU A 59 -12.53 -3.21 -7.72
N SER A 60 -11.30 -2.87 -8.09
CA SER A 60 -10.70 -3.31 -9.35
C SER A 60 -9.91 -4.61 -9.22
N LYS A 61 -9.72 -5.09 -7.99
CA LYS A 61 -8.95 -6.31 -7.68
C LYS A 61 -7.50 -6.20 -8.15
N ILE A 62 -6.92 -5.02 -7.99
CA ILE A 62 -5.54 -4.74 -8.38
C ILE A 62 -4.71 -4.50 -7.12
N SER A 63 -3.52 -5.08 -7.07
CA SER A 63 -2.54 -4.75 -6.04
C SER A 63 -1.36 -4.05 -6.69
N ILE A 64 -0.85 -3.01 -6.02
CA ILE A 64 0.24 -2.18 -6.55
C ILE A 64 1.30 -2.04 -5.47
N PHE A 65 2.53 -2.32 -5.82
CA PHE A 65 3.68 -2.08 -4.96
C PHE A 65 4.57 -0.99 -5.59
N GLU A 66 5.59 -0.53 -4.90
CA GLU A 66 6.41 0.64 -5.22
C GLU A 66 5.66 1.95 -4.96
N SER A 67 6.21 2.77 -4.06
CA SER A 67 5.55 4.00 -3.64
C SER A 67 5.28 4.96 -4.80
N GLY A 68 6.20 5.05 -5.76
CA GLY A 68 6.01 5.90 -6.94
C GLY A 68 4.83 5.46 -7.79
N ALA A 69 4.71 4.14 -8.04
CA ALA A 69 3.60 3.59 -8.81
C ALA A 69 2.28 3.78 -8.08
N ILE A 70 2.27 3.61 -6.76
CA ILE A 70 1.08 3.83 -5.94
C ILE A 70 0.60 5.28 -6.04
N LEU A 71 1.52 6.23 -5.94
CA LEU A 71 1.18 7.65 -6.03
C LEU A 71 0.57 7.99 -7.39
N ILE A 72 1.14 7.46 -8.47
CA ILE A 72 0.60 7.66 -9.82
C ILE A 72 -0.80 7.08 -9.94
N TYR A 73 -0.98 5.84 -9.47
CA TYR A 73 -2.28 5.17 -9.52
C TYR A 73 -3.35 5.98 -8.79
N LEU A 74 -3.04 6.43 -7.57
CA LEU A 74 -4.00 7.20 -6.77
C LEU A 74 -4.29 8.55 -7.39
N ALA A 75 -3.29 9.21 -7.97
CA ALA A 75 -3.48 10.48 -8.65
C ALA A 75 -4.42 10.33 -9.85
N GLU A 76 -4.22 9.31 -10.66
CA GLU A 76 -5.09 9.05 -11.82
C GLU A 76 -6.51 8.69 -11.41
N LYS A 77 -6.65 7.85 -10.36
CA LYS A 77 -7.96 7.42 -9.87
C LYS A 77 -8.76 8.58 -9.28
N SER A 78 -8.09 9.49 -8.60
CA SER A 78 -8.76 10.62 -7.94
C SER A 78 -9.09 11.77 -8.89
N GLY A 79 -8.56 11.74 -10.08
CA GLY A 79 -8.77 12.79 -11.06
C GLY A 79 -7.87 13.95 -10.80
#